data_6051fff863f0fc861c311b2ac16f3075
#
_entry.id   6051fff863f0fc861c311b2ac16f3075
#
_cell.length_a   1.000
_cell.length_b   1.000
_cell.length_c   1.000
_cell.angle_alpha   90.00
_cell.angle_beta   90.00
_cell.angle_gamma   90.00
#
_symmetry.space_group_name_H-M   'P 1'
#
loop_
_entity.id
_entity.type
_entity.pdbx_description
1 polymer ?
#
loop_
_entity_poly.entity_id
_entity_poly.type
_entity_poly.pdbx_seq_one_letter_code
_entity_poly.pdbx_strand_id
1 'polypeptide(L)'
;MRPFGCMELWAGNERAHRALDLAGLESDVIAVPSGGDKGGDLSAVFSCSDNTARVVLADCVGHGYTASGVARHVHHLLHRYQDIRDTAGLLAALNDAFTLSNEKTDGPLRLTTVVTGTFDGTSGEFNFAYAAHPRMLLWRERERRFLELGEGLEGFPLGYITGETYSQQSVRLNHGDMILAFSDGATEVRSVVGEQLTAKGFLGLAEKTLSGLPQPLVLQDFSRTLLEGVQLYRGQEGELEDDITLLTLRRMT
;
A
#
# COMPACT_ATOMS: atom_id res chain seq x y z
N MET A 1 31.10 -0.96 0.42
CA MET A 1 29.68 -0.58 0.33
C MET A 1 29.06 -0.83 1.69
N ARG A 2 28.40 0.14 2.32
CA ARG A 2 27.67 -0.14 3.57
C ARG A 2 26.46 -1.03 3.21
N PRO A 3 26.09 -2.00 4.05
CA PRO A 3 24.89 -2.78 3.80
C PRO A 3 23.66 -1.86 3.76
N PHE A 4 22.72 -2.14 2.87
CA PHE A 4 21.42 -1.47 2.83
C PHE A 4 20.60 -1.99 4.02
N GLY A 5 20.70 -1.32 5.14
CA GLY A 5 20.00 -1.68 6.36
C GLY A 5 18.71 -0.87 6.49
N CYS A 6 17.59 -1.52 6.67
CA CYS A 6 16.31 -0.89 6.94
C CYS A 6 15.88 -1.13 8.38
N MET A 7 15.26 -0.12 8.98
CA MET A 7 14.63 -0.18 10.29
C MET A 7 13.13 0.05 10.12
N GLU A 8 12.33 -0.88 10.61
CA GLU A 8 10.90 -0.71 10.63
C GLU A 8 10.51 0.44 11.58
N LEU A 9 9.73 1.37 11.07
CA LEU A 9 9.10 2.43 11.86
C LEU A 9 7.67 2.08 12.22
N TRP A 10 7.00 1.35 11.32
CA TRP A 10 5.65 0.86 11.50
C TRP A 10 5.45 -0.38 10.63
N ALA A 11 4.80 -1.40 11.18
CA ALA A 11 4.10 -2.40 10.41
C ALA A 11 2.91 -2.92 11.21
N GLY A 12 1.78 -3.17 10.53
CA GLY A 12 0.59 -3.66 11.19
C GLY A 12 -0.52 -4.05 10.24
N ASN A 13 -1.38 -4.92 10.73
CA ASN A 13 -2.62 -5.36 10.11
C ASN A 13 -3.83 -5.14 11.05
N GLU A 14 -3.68 -4.21 11.98
CA GLU A 14 -4.71 -3.81 12.94
C GLU A 14 -5.25 -2.43 12.59
N ARG A 15 -6.38 -2.06 13.22
CA ARG A 15 -6.91 -0.71 13.09
C ARG A 15 -5.86 0.30 13.50
N ALA A 16 -5.51 1.19 12.58
CA ALA A 16 -4.47 2.18 12.79
C ALA A 16 -4.75 3.50 12.08
N HIS A 17 -4.21 4.58 12.67
CA HIS A 17 -3.99 5.86 12.01
C HIS A 17 -2.61 6.37 12.47
N ARG A 18 -1.63 6.39 11.58
CA ARG A 18 -0.22 6.66 11.87
C ARG A 18 0.37 7.67 10.91
N ALA A 19 0.81 8.80 11.45
CA ALA A 19 1.61 9.78 10.73
C ALA A 19 3.09 9.54 11.03
N LEU A 20 3.94 9.52 9.98
CA LEU A 20 5.37 9.25 10.07
C LEU A 20 6.14 10.16 9.11
N ASP A 21 7.29 10.65 9.53
CA ASP A 21 8.22 11.43 8.69
C ASP A 21 9.42 10.57 8.28
N LEU A 22 9.75 10.55 7.00
CA LEU A 22 10.72 9.63 6.42
C LEU A 22 11.52 10.29 5.30
N ALA A 23 12.84 10.38 5.41
CA ALA A 23 13.69 10.71 4.25
C ALA A 23 13.16 11.87 3.37
N GLY A 24 12.50 12.89 3.97
CA GLY A 24 11.87 13.98 3.25
C GLY A 24 10.47 13.68 2.69
N LEU A 25 9.86 12.57 3.11
CA LEU A 25 8.45 12.27 2.94
C LEU A 25 7.70 12.45 4.25
N GLU A 26 6.55 13.09 4.18
CA GLU A 26 5.48 12.93 5.16
C GLU A 26 4.64 11.72 4.75
N SER A 27 4.31 10.84 5.67
CA SER A 27 3.44 9.70 5.39
C SER A 27 2.30 9.59 6.38
N ASP A 28 1.20 9.04 5.90
CA ASP A 28 0.02 8.76 6.71
C ASP A 28 -0.54 7.38 6.33
N VAL A 29 -0.79 6.55 7.34
CA VAL A 29 -1.36 5.21 7.19
C VAL A 29 -2.68 5.17 7.93
N ILE A 30 -3.75 4.85 7.23
CA ILE A 30 -5.04 4.50 7.83
C ILE A 30 -5.38 3.06 7.45
N ALA A 31 -5.66 2.23 8.45
CA ALA A 31 -6.11 0.86 8.27
C ALA A 31 -7.40 0.61 9.07
N VAL A 32 -8.39 0.02 8.41
CA VAL A 32 -9.71 -0.32 8.99
C VAL A 32 -10.04 -1.77 8.65
N PRO A 33 -9.74 -2.72 9.56
CA PRO A 33 -10.10 -4.11 9.38
C PRO A 33 -11.61 -4.33 9.28
N SER A 34 -12.03 -5.27 8.44
CA SER A 34 -13.43 -5.63 8.20
C SER A 34 -14.01 -6.54 9.28
N GLY A 35 -13.21 -7.45 9.82
CA GLY A 35 -13.65 -8.54 10.67
C GLY A 35 -13.11 -8.51 12.10
N GLY A 36 -13.06 -7.34 12.77
CA GLY A 36 -12.60 -7.22 14.15
C GLY A 36 -11.35 -6.34 14.32
N ASP A 37 -10.41 -6.74 15.20
CA ASP A 37 -9.25 -5.90 15.51
C ASP A 37 -8.11 -6.02 14.49
N LYS A 38 -8.06 -7.11 13.71
CA LYS A 38 -6.99 -7.43 12.75
C LYS A 38 -7.54 -7.93 11.45
N GLY A 39 -6.93 -7.48 10.36
CA GLY A 39 -7.29 -7.82 8.99
C GLY A 39 -6.25 -8.64 8.23
N GLY A 40 -6.51 -8.87 6.95
CA GLY A 40 -5.58 -9.41 5.96
C GLY A 40 -4.65 -8.36 5.38
N ASP A 41 -5.06 -7.09 5.38
CA ASP A 41 -4.22 -5.97 4.94
C ASP A 41 -3.02 -5.79 5.87
N LEU A 42 -1.84 -5.66 5.28
CA LEU A 42 -0.59 -5.32 5.97
C LEU A 42 0.01 -4.06 5.37
N SER A 43 0.14 -3.03 6.17
CA SER A 43 0.95 -1.86 5.80
C SER A 43 2.28 -1.88 6.55
N ALA A 44 3.39 -1.52 5.88
CA ALA A 44 4.69 -1.41 6.50
C ALA A 44 5.50 -0.22 5.96
N VAL A 45 6.21 0.45 6.87
CA VAL A 45 7.01 1.63 6.58
C VAL A 45 8.38 1.47 7.23
N PHE A 46 9.42 1.61 6.44
CA PHE A 46 10.82 1.46 6.86
C PHE A 46 11.62 2.71 6.55
N SER A 47 12.48 3.11 7.49
CA SER A 47 13.60 4.01 7.23
C SER A 47 14.83 3.18 6.92
N CYS A 48 15.46 3.43 5.78
CA CYS A 48 16.63 2.68 5.34
C CYS A 48 17.88 3.56 5.34
N SER A 49 19.05 2.92 5.26
CA SER A 49 20.31 3.63 5.09
C SER A 49 20.31 4.50 3.83
N ASP A 50 21.23 5.45 3.74
CA ASP A 50 21.40 6.34 2.59
C ASP A 50 20.19 7.27 2.31
N ASN A 51 19.51 7.74 3.36
CA ASN A 51 18.34 8.64 3.26
C ASN A 51 17.23 8.06 2.39
N THR A 52 16.95 6.76 2.53
CA THR A 52 15.97 6.02 1.75
C THR A 52 14.80 5.60 2.64
N ALA A 53 13.59 5.68 2.13
CA ALA A 53 12.39 5.13 2.77
C ALA A 53 11.83 3.99 1.92
N ARG A 54 11.26 2.96 2.57
CA ARG A 54 10.51 1.91 1.90
C ARG A 54 9.12 1.80 2.49
N VAL A 55 8.17 1.61 1.61
CA VAL A 55 6.77 1.36 1.97
C VAL A 55 6.27 0.08 1.31
N VAL A 56 5.40 -0.61 2.00
CA VAL A 56 4.75 -1.83 1.52
C VAL A 56 3.28 -1.78 1.90
N LEU A 57 2.42 -2.13 0.98
CA LEU A 57 1.03 -2.46 1.23
C LEU A 57 0.75 -3.82 0.62
N ALA A 58 0.26 -4.74 1.44
CA ALA A 58 -0.06 -6.09 1.05
C ALA A 58 -1.48 -6.42 1.48
N ASP A 59 -2.21 -7.15 0.64
CA ASP A 59 -3.55 -7.63 0.91
C ASP A 59 -3.55 -9.15 0.78
N CYS A 60 -3.88 -9.83 1.87
CA CYS A 60 -3.85 -11.28 1.99
C CYS A 60 -5.25 -11.85 1.78
N VAL A 61 -5.40 -12.74 0.80
CA VAL A 61 -6.68 -13.38 0.47
C VAL A 61 -7.39 -13.93 1.71
N GLY A 62 -8.66 -13.53 1.88
CA GLY A 62 -9.52 -13.90 2.98
C GLY A 62 -9.65 -12.79 4.02
N HIS A 63 -10.36 -13.05 5.10
CA HIS A 63 -10.63 -12.06 6.15
C HIS A 63 -10.43 -12.65 7.56
N GLY A 64 -10.34 -11.78 8.54
CA GLY A 64 -10.27 -12.14 9.95
C GLY A 64 -8.97 -12.87 10.35
N TYR A 65 -9.05 -13.79 11.29
CA TYR A 65 -7.86 -14.43 11.89
C TYR A 65 -6.99 -15.22 10.93
N THR A 66 -7.58 -15.84 9.89
CA THR A 66 -6.84 -16.62 8.89
C THR A 66 -5.98 -15.71 8.04
N ALA A 67 -6.56 -14.67 7.47
CA ALA A 67 -5.85 -13.66 6.68
C ALA A 67 -4.81 -12.91 7.52
N SER A 68 -5.15 -12.58 8.78
CA SER A 68 -4.21 -11.98 9.74
C SER A 68 -2.98 -12.88 10.00
N GLY A 69 -3.14 -14.19 10.00
CA GLY A 69 -2.03 -15.14 10.09
C GLY A 69 -1.10 -15.09 8.86
N VAL A 70 -1.69 -14.93 7.67
CA VAL A 70 -0.96 -14.74 6.40
C VAL A 70 -0.21 -13.41 6.40
N ALA A 71 -0.86 -12.31 6.76
CA ALA A 71 -0.27 -10.98 6.87
C ALA A 71 0.97 -10.99 7.80
N ARG A 72 0.88 -11.65 8.95
CA ARG A 72 2.02 -11.81 9.87
C ARG A 72 3.17 -12.62 9.25
N HIS A 73 2.86 -13.63 8.43
CA HIS A 73 3.90 -14.37 7.72
C HIS A 73 4.60 -13.50 6.68
N VAL A 74 3.85 -12.73 5.90
CA VAL A 74 4.39 -11.74 4.95
C VAL A 74 5.28 -10.73 5.69
N HIS A 75 4.86 -10.24 6.85
CA HIS A 75 5.65 -9.33 7.69
C HIS A 75 7.00 -9.96 8.12
N HIS A 76 7.03 -11.23 8.53
CA HIS A 76 8.27 -11.92 8.83
C HIS A 76 9.19 -12.05 7.61
N LEU A 77 8.63 -12.28 6.43
CA LEU A 77 9.42 -12.34 5.19
C LEU A 77 9.97 -10.96 4.81
N LEU A 78 9.19 -9.89 5.00
CA LEU A 78 9.67 -8.52 4.80
C LEU A 78 10.90 -8.24 5.67
N HIS A 79 10.88 -8.59 6.96
CA HIS A 79 12.05 -8.45 7.84
C HIS A 79 13.24 -9.26 7.36
N ARG A 80 13.02 -10.47 6.86
CA ARG A 80 14.09 -11.35 6.37
C ARG A 80 14.78 -10.79 5.14
N TYR A 81 14.03 -10.11 4.26
CA TYR A 81 14.49 -9.64 2.95
C TYR A 81 14.57 -8.12 2.84
N GLN A 82 14.37 -7.39 3.94
CA GLN A 82 14.34 -5.92 3.96
C GLN A 82 15.61 -5.25 3.38
N ASP A 83 16.73 -5.94 3.39
CA ASP A 83 18.01 -5.44 2.89
C ASP A 83 18.17 -5.55 1.36
N ILE A 84 17.22 -6.17 0.66
CA ILE A 84 17.20 -6.16 -0.80
C ILE A 84 16.78 -4.76 -1.26
N ARG A 85 17.72 -4.02 -1.87
CA ARG A 85 17.49 -2.63 -2.31
C ARG A 85 16.53 -2.56 -3.50
N ASP A 86 16.70 -3.45 -4.47
CA ASP A 86 15.89 -3.55 -5.68
C ASP A 86 14.44 -3.94 -5.35
N THR A 87 13.49 -3.11 -5.79
CA THR A 87 12.07 -3.27 -5.41
C THR A 87 11.45 -4.50 -6.07
N ALA A 88 11.78 -4.77 -7.33
CA ALA A 88 11.33 -5.97 -8.04
C ALA A 88 11.99 -7.24 -7.47
N GLY A 89 13.29 -7.18 -7.17
CA GLY A 89 14.04 -8.25 -6.52
C GLY A 89 13.49 -8.59 -5.13
N LEU A 90 13.02 -7.60 -4.37
CA LEU A 90 12.34 -7.85 -3.11
C LEU A 90 11.06 -8.67 -3.31
N LEU A 91 10.20 -8.29 -4.28
CA LEU A 91 8.98 -9.05 -4.57
C LEU A 91 9.28 -10.49 -5.00
N ALA A 92 10.30 -10.69 -5.85
CA ALA A 92 10.72 -12.04 -6.27
C ALA A 92 11.18 -12.89 -5.07
N ALA A 93 11.98 -12.34 -4.18
CA ALA A 93 12.45 -13.05 -2.99
C ALA A 93 11.30 -13.37 -2.01
N LEU A 94 10.37 -12.42 -1.82
CA LEU A 94 9.15 -12.63 -1.02
C LEU A 94 8.28 -13.73 -1.63
N ASN A 95 8.05 -13.68 -2.95
CA ASN A 95 7.26 -14.65 -3.66
C ASN A 95 7.81 -16.06 -3.50
N ASP A 96 9.09 -16.28 -3.78
CA ASP A 96 9.70 -17.59 -3.69
C ASP A 96 9.61 -18.17 -2.28
N ALA A 97 9.93 -17.36 -1.27
CA ALA A 97 9.83 -17.79 0.12
C ALA A 97 8.39 -18.09 0.55
N PHE A 98 7.43 -17.29 0.09
CA PHE A 98 6.02 -17.47 0.41
C PHE A 98 5.43 -18.70 -0.29
N THR A 99 5.74 -18.92 -1.57
CA THR A 99 5.33 -20.10 -2.35
C THR A 99 5.88 -21.39 -1.73
N LEU A 100 7.19 -21.42 -1.39
CA LEU A 100 7.80 -22.55 -0.70
C LEU A 100 7.16 -22.82 0.69
N SER A 101 6.63 -21.81 1.33
CA SER A 101 5.87 -21.97 2.57
C SER A 101 4.48 -22.57 2.32
N ASN A 102 3.82 -22.21 1.21
CA ASN A 102 2.55 -22.80 0.80
C ASN A 102 2.68 -24.29 0.53
N GLU A 103 3.74 -24.71 -0.19
CA GLU A 103 4.01 -26.11 -0.51
C GLU A 103 4.19 -27.01 0.74
N LYS A 104 4.61 -26.43 1.85
CA LYS A 104 4.85 -27.14 3.12
C LYS A 104 3.64 -27.17 4.04
N THR A 105 2.54 -26.53 3.65
CA THR A 105 1.36 -26.38 4.50
C THR A 105 0.17 -27.08 3.85
N ASP A 106 -0.44 -28.02 4.55
CA ASP A 106 -1.71 -28.58 4.12
C ASP A 106 -2.81 -27.53 4.28
N GLY A 107 -3.54 -27.25 3.18
CA GLY A 107 -4.61 -26.29 3.20
C GLY A 107 -4.82 -25.57 1.86
N PRO A 108 -5.73 -24.60 1.82
CA PRO A 108 -5.94 -23.80 0.61
C PRO A 108 -4.71 -22.95 0.28
N LEU A 109 -4.54 -22.68 -1.01
CA LEU A 109 -3.48 -21.81 -1.51
C LEU A 109 -3.63 -20.42 -0.90
N ARG A 110 -2.58 -19.95 -0.23
CA ARG A 110 -2.53 -18.58 0.32
C ARG A 110 -1.90 -17.68 -0.73
N LEU A 111 -2.61 -16.64 -1.08
CA LEU A 111 -2.15 -15.61 -2.02
C LEU A 111 -2.13 -14.26 -1.32
N THR A 112 -1.26 -13.39 -1.78
CA THR A 112 -1.16 -12.03 -1.27
C THR A 112 -0.83 -11.08 -2.41
N THR A 113 -1.65 -10.05 -2.61
CA THR A 113 -1.29 -8.95 -3.50
C THR A 113 -0.36 -8.00 -2.77
N VAL A 114 0.63 -7.44 -3.47
CA VAL A 114 1.61 -6.52 -2.85
C VAL A 114 1.95 -5.38 -3.78
N VAL A 115 1.96 -4.17 -3.26
CA VAL A 115 2.68 -3.03 -3.83
C VAL A 115 3.80 -2.63 -2.88
N THR A 116 4.97 -2.35 -3.42
CA THR A 116 6.09 -1.84 -2.64
C THR A 116 6.78 -0.70 -3.38
N GLY A 117 7.24 0.29 -2.64
CA GLY A 117 7.96 1.42 -3.17
C GLY A 117 9.16 1.79 -2.31
N THR A 118 10.23 2.24 -2.96
CA THR A 118 11.46 2.72 -2.30
C THR A 118 11.75 4.13 -2.78
N PHE A 119 11.74 5.08 -1.87
CA PHE A 119 12.02 6.49 -2.13
C PHE A 119 13.45 6.84 -1.73
N ASP A 120 14.18 7.49 -2.61
CA ASP A 120 15.48 8.10 -2.34
C ASP A 120 15.28 9.60 -2.06
N GLY A 121 15.43 9.99 -0.80
CA GLY A 121 15.27 11.38 -0.37
C GLY A 121 16.32 12.33 -0.94
N THR A 122 17.44 11.83 -1.48
CA THR A 122 18.48 12.64 -2.10
C THR A 122 18.15 12.99 -3.55
N SER A 123 17.73 12.00 -4.34
CA SER A 123 17.36 12.20 -5.75
C SER A 123 15.90 12.59 -5.95
N GLY A 124 15.04 12.22 -5.01
CA GLY A 124 13.59 12.32 -5.12
C GLY A 124 12.98 11.24 -6.02
N GLU A 125 13.71 10.18 -6.31
CA GLU A 125 13.25 9.06 -7.11
C GLU A 125 12.46 8.07 -6.26
N PHE A 126 11.29 7.66 -6.76
CA PHE A 126 10.44 6.65 -6.16
C PHE A 126 10.37 5.45 -7.11
N ASN A 127 11.02 4.34 -6.72
CA ASN A 127 11.02 3.08 -7.44
C ASN A 127 9.91 2.20 -6.87
N PHE A 128 9.10 1.56 -7.71
CA PHE A 128 7.98 0.77 -7.27
C PHE A 128 7.72 -0.45 -8.16
N ALA A 129 7.10 -1.48 -7.57
CA ALA A 129 6.73 -2.72 -8.22
C ALA A 129 5.43 -3.28 -7.63
N TYR A 130 4.76 -4.13 -8.41
CA TYR A 130 3.48 -4.75 -8.04
C TYR A 130 3.55 -6.26 -8.16
N ALA A 131 2.86 -6.94 -7.25
CA ALA A 131 2.44 -8.32 -7.33
C ALA A 131 0.91 -8.34 -7.29
N ALA A 132 0.25 -8.14 -8.43
CA ALA A 132 -1.22 -8.11 -8.61
C ALA A 132 -2.00 -7.11 -7.72
N HIS A 133 -1.36 -6.11 -7.13
CA HIS A 133 -2.01 -5.15 -6.24
C HIS A 133 -2.62 -3.98 -7.03
N PRO A 134 -3.68 -3.31 -6.52
CA PRO A 134 -4.22 -2.09 -7.12
C PRO A 134 -3.15 -1.04 -7.41
N ARG A 135 -3.28 -0.35 -8.54
CA ARG A 135 -2.32 0.68 -8.95
C ARG A 135 -2.40 1.89 -8.03
N MET A 136 -1.24 2.36 -7.58
CA MET A 136 -1.14 3.61 -6.82
C MET A 136 -1.54 4.81 -7.66
N LEU A 137 -2.04 5.84 -7.00
CA LEU A 137 -2.31 7.15 -7.60
C LEU A 137 -1.18 8.13 -7.25
N LEU A 138 -0.71 8.86 -8.24
CA LEU A 138 0.24 9.96 -8.10
C LEU A 138 -0.46 11.29 -8.30
N TRP A 139 -0.55 12.11 -7.26
CA TRP A 139 -0.91 13.51 -7.37
C TRP A 139 0.29 14.35 -7.82
N ARG A 140 0.13 15.06 -8.91
CA ARG A 140 1.10 16.07 -9.36
C ARG A 140 0.68 17.44 -8.86
N GLU A 141 1.39 17.98 -7.87
CA GLU A 141 1.02 19.26 -7.25
C GLU A 141 0.97 20.42 -8.25
N ARG A 142 1.90 20.47 -9.19
CA ARG A 142 1.94 21.53 -10.22
C ARG A 142 0.82 21.40 -11.26
N GLU A 143 0.44 20.17 -11.59
CA GLU A 143 -0.56 19.87 -12.62
C GLU A 143 -1.98 19.79 -12.05
N ARG A 144 -2.10 19.69 -10.72
CA ARG A 144 -3.36 19.58 -9.99
C ARG A 144 -4.22 18.42 -10.48
N ARG A 145 -3.61 17.27 -10.71
CA ARG A 145 -4.28 16.04 -11.18
C ARG A 145 -3.63 14.79 -10.63
N PHE A 146 -4.41 13.73 -10.54
CA PHE A 146 -3.92 12.38 -10.30
C PHE A 146 -3.55 11.67 -11.61
N LEU A 147 -2.56 10.79 -11.51
CA LEU A 147 -2.13 9.83 -12.53
C LEU A 147 -2.09 8.45 -11.90
N GLU A 148 -2.49 7.42 -12.63
CA GLU A 148 -2.21 6.04 -12.21
C GLU A 148 -0.74 5.70 -12.47
N LEU A 149 -0.10 5.02 -11.52
CA LEU A 149 1.27 4.54 -11.65
C LEU A 149 1.29 3.05 -12.01
N GLY A 150 2.25 2.65 -12.86
CA GLY A 150 2.53 1.26 -13.14
C GLY A 150 1.80 0.68 -14.34
N GLU A 151 1.45 1.51 -15.32
CA GLU A 151 0.96 0.97 -16.60
C GLU A 151 1.99 0.02 -17.20
N GLY A 152 1.55 -1.21 -17.53
CA GLY A 152 2.43 -2.28 -18.03
C GLY A 152 3.25 -2.99 -16.96
N LEU A 153 3.11 -2.66 -15.68
CA LEU A 153 3.63 -3.47 -14.59
C LEU A 153 2.57 -4.52 -14.20
N GLU A 154 2.81 -5.73 -14.63
CA GLU A 154 1.98 -6.89 -14.32
C GLU A 154 2.83 -7.93 -13.59
N GLY A 155 2.21 -8.76 -12.77
CA GLY A 155 2.85 -9.85 -12.04
C GLY A 155 1.80 -10.61 -11.25
N PHE A 156 2.04 -11.90 -11.02
CA PHE A 156 1.14 -12.72 -10.20
C PHE A 156 1.23 -12.29 -8.72
N PRO A 157 0.16 -12.55 -7.95
CA PRO A 157 0.22 -12.37 -6.50
C PRO A 157 1.29 -13.29 -5.90
N LEU A 158 1.84 -12.89 -4.76
CA LEU A 158 2.79 -13.74 -4.03
C LEU A 158 2.12 -15.08 -3.67
N GLY A 159 2.87 -16.15 -3.79
CA GLY A 159 2.42 -17.49 -3.43
C GLY A 159 1.78 -18.29 -4.57
N TYR A 160 1.64 -17.71 -5.77
CA TYR A 160 1.03 -18.37 -6.90
C TYR A 160 1.98 -19.37 -7.57
N ILE A 161 3.20 -18.95 -7.89
CA ILE A 161 4.21 -19.79 -8.56
C ILE A 161 5.62 -19.37 -8.16
N THR A 162 6.52 -20.33 -7.96
CA THR A 162 7.95 -20.09 -7.73
C THR A 162 8.63 -19.58 -8.99
N GLY A 163 9.66 -18.72 -8.83
CA GLY A 163 10.45 -18.18 -9.94
C GLY A 163 9.74 -17.07 -10.72
N GLU A 164 8.63 -16.52 -10.20
CA GLU A 164 8.01 -15.33 -10.79
C GLU A 164 8.98 -14.16 -10.78
N THR A 165 9.00 -13.43 -11.87
CA THR A 165 9.84 -12.22 -12.03
C THR A 165 8.96 -11.00 -12.10
N TYR A 166 9.29 -10.00 -11.30
CA TYR A 166 8.59 -8.72 -11.27
C TYR A 166 9.40 -7.66 -11.99
N SER A 167 8.72 -6.67 -12.52
CA SER A 167 9.34 -5.47 -13.08
C SER A 167 9.11 -4.29 -12.16
N GLN A 168 10.04 -3.32 -12.18
CA GLN A 168 9.87 -2.06 -11.48
C GLN A 168 9.89 -0.89 -12.44
N GLN A 169 9.22 0.18 -12.05
CA GLN A 169 9.31 1.49 -12.69
C GLN A 169 9.78 2.51 -11.68
N SER A 170 10.21 3.66 -12.17
CA SER A 170 10.55 4.79 -11.32
C SER A 170 9.82 6.06 -11.76
N VAL A 171 9.56 6.92 -10.79
CA VAL A 171 9.02 8.25 -11.00
C VAL A 171 9.74 9.23 -10.08
N ARG A 172 10.08 10.41 -10.59
CA ARG A 172 10.60 11.47 -9.75
C ARG A 172 9.45 12.24 -9.14
N LEU A 173 9.42 12.29 -7.80
CA LEU A 173 8.50 13.14 -7.05
C LEU A 173 9.09 14.54 -6.92
N ASN A 174 8.28 15.57 -7.12
CA ASN A 174 8.62 16.96 -6.83
C ASN A 174 8.01 17.35 -5.48
N HIS A 175 8.44 18.49 -4.93
CA HIS A 175 7.84 19.04 -3.72
C HIS A 175 6.31 19.15 -3.85
N GLY A 176 5.59 18.62 -2.88
CA GLY A 176 4.14 18.60 -2.84
C GLY A 176 3.47 17.45 -3.61
N ASP A 177 4.21 16.71 -4.47
CA ASP A 177 3.67 15.50 -5.10
C ASP A 177 3.34 14.45 -4.04
N MET A 178 2.24 13.73 -4.25
CA MET A 178 1.77 12.68 -3.32
C MET A 178 1.58 11.34 -4.03
N ILE A 179 1.91 10.26 -3.34
CA ILE A 179 1.55 8.89 -3.70
C ILE A 179 0.41 8.45 -2.78
N LEU A 180 -0.62 7.85 -3.33
CA LEU A 180 -1.70 7.19 -2.61
C LEU A 180 -1.74 5.72 -3.03
N ALA A 181 -1.33 4.82 -2.13
CA ALA A 181 -1.54 3.39 -2.22
C ALA A 181 -2.79 3.00 -1.41
N PHE A 182 -3.52 2.01 -1.85
CA PHE A 182 -4.77 1.59 -1.22
C PHE A 182 -5.05 0.11 -1.52
N SER A 183 -5.70 -0.60 -0.59
CA SER A 183 -6.21 -1.95 -0.82
C SER A 183 -7.51 -1.92 -1.63
N ASP A 184 -7.88 -3.04 -2.22
CA ASP A 184 -9.06 -3.16 -3.08
C ASP A 184 -10.36 -2.89 -2.33
N GLY A 185 -10.42 -3.15 -1.01
CA GLY A 185 -11.55 -2.78 -0.17
C GLY A 185 -11.91 -1.29 -0.23
N ALA A 186 -10.98 -0.39 -0.59
CA ALA A 186 -11.28 1.01 -0.81
C ALA A 186 -12.06 1.27 -2.11
N THR A 187 -11.96 0.39 -3.11
CA THR A 187 -12.59 0.53 -4.43
C THR A 187 -13.74 -0.44 -4.64
N GLU A 188 -13.83 -1.50 -3.85
CA GLU A 188 -14.84 -2.55 -3.97
C GLU A 188 -16.07 -2.31 -3.09
N VAL A 189 -16.04 -1.30 -2.22
CA VAL A 189 -17.23 -0.90 -1.45
C VAL A 189 -18.45 -0.69 -2.35
N ARG A 190 -19.59 -1.16 -1.89
CA ARG A 190 -20.86 -1.03 -2.61
C ARG A 190 -21.76 0.00 -1.96
N SER A 191 -22.42 0.79 -2.80
CA SER A 191 -23.45 1.73 -2.36
C SER A 191 -24.70 1.00 -1.86
N VAL A 192 -25.60 1.73 -1.23
CA VAL A 192 -26.91 1.20 -0.78
C VAL A 192 -27.75 0.58 -1.91
N VAL A 193 -27.47 0.91 -3.17
CA VAL A 193 -28.13 0.33 -4.35
C VAL A 193 -27.30 -0.79 -5.00
N GLY A 194 -26.19 -1.20 -4.38
CA GLY A 194 -25.32 -2.29 -4.82
C GLY A 194 -24.28 -1.92 -5.89
N GLU A 195 -24.14 -0.64 -6.23
CA GLU A 195 -23.12 -0.18 -7.20
C GLU A 195 -21.74 -0.13 -6.53
N GLN A 196 -20.75 -0.72 -7.17
CA GLN A 196 -19.35 -0.69 -6.72
C GLN A 196 -18.73 0.68 -6.99
N LEU A 197 -17.91 1.21 -6.04
CA LEU A 197 -17.22 2.50 -6.20
C LEU A 197 -16.24 2.48 -7.39
N THR A 198 -15.56 1.38 -7.59
CA THR A 198 -14.53 1.17 -8.62
C THR A 198 -13.29 2.06 -8.47
N ALA A 199 -12.17 1.69 -9.10
CA ALA A 199 -10.95 2.52 -9.12
C ALA A 199 -11.21 3.93 -9.69
N LYS A 200 -12.06 4.04 -10.72
CA LYS A 200 -12.43 5.35 -11.31
C LYS A 200 -13.24 6.21 -10.35
N GLY A 201 -14.17 5.63 -9.62
CA GLY A 201 -14.97 6.35 -8.62
C GLY A 201 -14.10 6.80 -7.44
N PHE A 202 -13.18 5.93 -7.00
CA PHE A 202 -12.21 6.25 -5.94
C PHE A 202 -11.27 7.39 -6.34
N LEU A 203 -10.76 7.38 -7.58
CA LEU A 203 -9.98 8.48 -8.15
C LEU A 203 -10.76 9.80 -8.08
N GLY A 204 -12.01 9.81 -8.57
CA GLY A 204 -12.85 11.02 -8.52
C GLY A 204 -13.14 11.49 -7.08
N LEU A 205 -13.26 10.55 -6.14
CA LEU A 205 -13.42 10.87 -4.72
C LEU A 205 -12.14 11.51 -4.14
N ALA A 206 -10.97 10.98 -4.48
CA ALA A 206 -9.68 11.55 -4.06
C ALA A 206 -9.48 12.97 -4.61
N GLU A 207 -9.81 13.22 -5.88
CA GLU A 207 -9.77 14.57 -6.49
C GLU A 207 -10.71 15.54 -5.79
N LYS A 208 -11.94 15.13 -5.55
CA LYS A 208 -12.94 15.94 -4.83
C LYS A 208 -12.49 16.25 -3.41
N THR A 209 -11.98 15.25 -2.69
CA THR A 209 -11.47 15.42 -1.33
C THR A 209 -10.36 16.46 -1.29
N LEU A 210 -9.37 16.31 -2.15
CA LEU A 210 -8.22 17.23 -2.19
C LEU A 210 -8.62 18.65 -2.55
N SER A 211 -9.59 18.81 -3.45
CA SER A 211 -10.10 20.12 -3.86
C SER A 211 -10.93 20.81 -2.76
N GLY A 212 -11.51 20.04 -1.85
CA GLY A 212 -12.34 20.55 -0.75
C GLY A 212 -11.57 20.92 0.50
N LEU A 213 -10.32 20.53 0.62
CA LEU A 213 -9.52 20.76 1.82
C LEU A 213 -8.82 22.12 1.82
N PRO A 214 -8.65 22.74 3.02
CA PRO A 214 -7.94 24.02 3.16
C PRO A 214 -6.46 23.88 2.82
N GLN A 215 -5.85 25.01 2.47
CA GLN A 215 -4.41 25.09 2.25
C GLN A 215 -3.75 25.88 3.40
N PRO A 216 -2.54 25.52 3.87
CA PRO A 216 -1.74 24.38 3.38
C PRO A 216 -2.38 23.02 3.72
N LEU A 217 -2.20 22.04 2.83
CA LEU A 217 -2.77 20.71 3.01
C LEU A 217 -2.16 20.01 4.23
N VAL A 218 -3.00 19.48 5.10
CA VAL A 218 -2.62 18.53 6.16
C VAL A 218 -2.88 17.12 5.64
N LEU A 219 -1.83 16.28 5.56
CA LEU A 219 -1.91 14.96 4.93
C LEU A 219 -2.90 14.04 5.63
N GLN A 220 -2.92 14.08 6.97
CA GLN A 220 -3.84 13.29 7.80
C GLN A 220 -5.31 13.68 7.58
N ASP A 221 -5.58 14.96 7.30
CA ASP A 221 -6.93 15.43 6.98
C ASP A 221 -7.38 14.89 5.62
N PHE A 222 -6.46 14.83 4.64
CA PHE A 222 -6.75 14.23 3.34
C PHE A 222 -7.11 12.74 3.48
N SER A 223 -6.25 11.95 4.13
CA SER A 223 -6.46 10.50 4.28
C SER A 223 -7.77 10.21 5.05
N ARG A 224 -8.02 10.95 6.14
CA ARG A 224 -9.24 10.80 6.94
C ARG A 224 -10.49 11.15 6.13
N THR A 225 -10.51 12.32 5.47
CA THR A 225 -11.68 12.77 4.69
C THR A 225 -11.94 11.86 3.50
N LEU A 226 -10.88 11.31 2.88
CA LEU A 226 -11.02 10.32 1.81
C LEU A 226 -11.66 9.03 2.33
N LEU A 227 -11.20 8.50 3.47
CA LEU A 227 -11.83 7.33 4.11
C LEU A 227 -13.29 7.60 4.47
N GLU A 228 -13.60 8.75 5.06
CA GLU A 228 -14.98 9.17 5.37
C GLU A 228 -15.84 9.19 4.09
N GLY A 229 -15.29 9.65 2.97
CA GLY A 229 -15.94 9.65 1.68
C GLY A 229 -16.25 8.24 1.16
N VAL A 230 -15.32 7.28 1.33
CA VAL A 230 -15.54 5.86 1.00
C VAL A 230 -16.65 5.27 1.87
N GLN A 231 -16.62 5.55 3.17
CA GLN A 231 -17.64 5.09 4.11
C GLN A 231 -19.02 5.70 3.82
N LEU A 232 -19.06 6.98 3.45
CA LEU A 232 -20.30 7.67 3.05
C LEU A 232 -20.88 7.09 1.76
N TYR A 233 -20.03 6.74 0.77
CA TYR A 233 -20.47 6.08 -0.46
C TYR A 233 -21.15 4.74 -0.15
N ARG A 234 -20.60 3.97 0.77
CA ARG A 234 -21.19 2.72 1.23
C ARG A 234 -22.57 2.93 1.86
N GLY A 235 -22.78 4.00 2.64
CA GLY A 235 -24.07 4.42 3.18
C GLY A 235 -24.72 3.46 4.19
N GLN A 236 -24.00 2.41 4.64
CA GLN A 236 -24.54 1.40 5.56
C GLN A 236 -23.88 1.47 6.93
N GLU A 237 -24.67 1.31 7.98
CA GLU A 237 -24.20 0.90 9.29
C GLU A 237 -23.99 -0.63 9.25
N GLY A 238 -22.81 -1.10 9.63
CA GLY A 238 -22.46 -2.51 9.66
C GLY A 238 -20.98 -2.76 9.38
N GLU A 239 -20.57 -4.01 9.42
CA GLU A 239 -19.19 -4.41 9.16
C GLU A 239 -18.82 -4.18 7.70
N LEU A 240 -17.56 -3.84 7.45
CA LEU A 240 -16.99 -3.75 6.11
C LEU A 240 -16.97 -5.15 5.48
N GLU A 241 -17.15 -5.22 4.17
CA GLU A 241 -17.02 -6.48 3.41
C GLU A 241 -15.57 -6.91 3.30
N ASP A 242 -14.65 -5.93 3.21
CA ASP A 242 -13.22 -6.15 3.17
C ASP A 242 -12.46 -5.08 3.96
N ASP A 243 -11.18 -5.33 4.22
CA ASP A 243 -10.29 -4.39 4.90
C ASP A 243 -10.06 -3.17 4.01
N ILE A 244 -9.96 -1.99 4.62
CA ILE A 244 -9.62 -0.76 3.90
C ILE A 244 -8.33 -0.20 4.47
N THR A 245 -7.31 -0.14 3.62
CA THR A 245 -6.04 0.50 3.97
C THR A 245 -5.69 1.58 2.96
N LEU A 246 -5.36 2.76 3.48
CA LEU A 246 -4.84 3.90 2.73
C LEU A 246 -3.44 4.22 3.23
N LEU A 247 -2.47 4.28 2.34
CA LEU A 247 -1.11 4.71 2.62
C LEU A 247 -0.78 5.88 1.72
N THR A 248 -0.65 7.06 2.32
CA THR A 248 -0.40 8.31 1.61
C THR A 248 1.02 8.80 1.92
N LEU A 249 1.74 9.22 0.90
CA LEU A 249 3.09 9.79 1.01
C LEU A 249 3.09 11.14 0.32
N ARG A 250 3.72 12.16 0.92
CA ARG A 250 3.91 13.47 0.31
C ARG A 250 5.38 13.89 0.38
N ARG A 251 5.95 14.32 -0.74
CA ARG A 251 7.30 14.86 -0.75
C ARG A 251 7.33 16.27 -0.18
N MET A 252 8.19 16.48 0.86
CA MET A 252 8.29 17.74 1.61
C MET A 252 9.47 18.61 1.18
N THR A 253 10.51 18.05 0.55
CA THR A 253 11.73 18.79 0.14
C THR A 253 12.18 18.44 -1.25
#